data_39db94910239765f1b30e68b81cd0ca0
#
_entry.id   39db94910239765f1b30e68b81cd0ca0
#
_cell.length_a   1.000
_cell.length_b   1.000
_cell.length_c   1.000
_cell.angle_alpha   90.00
_cell.angle_beta   90.00
_cell.angle_gamma   90.00
#
_symmetry.space_group_name_H-M   'P 1'
#
loop_
_entity.id
_entity.type
_entity.pdbx_description
1 polymer ?
#
loop_
_entity_poly.entity_id
_entity_poly.type
_entity_poly.pdbx_seq_one_letter_code
_entity_poly.pdbx_strand_id
1 'polypeptide(L)'
;MPRLWPWVLLGLVALEGARGKKRFRPLTYPRITNKTFIGQYVDIHNRLRSEVQPPAADMLHMTWDLALARTARAWGQKCIFQHNHFTKIKGAGHPDPNLHPVGENIWFGHARRVPFNSSNAIYSWYSDKDFYDYQDNSCSQVCRRYKQVVRASTYKVGCAVVFCRRLDRHRNTEYFVCNYGPTDTYPSRPYKTGQPCSACPEGDTCQDYLCRNSSRDKIYIKRYSRWYPPWEHRLICDDSCIVLAVLRPSLTLLAFVVVYCLQKRYPDLMLQTETV
;
A
#
# COMPACT_ATOMS: atom_id res chain seq x y z
N MET A 1 -66.35 2.73 -24.18
CA MET A 1 -65.09 3.46 -24.34
C MET A 1 -64.48 3.73 -22.99
N PRO A 2 -63.46 2.96 -22.53
CA PRO A 2 -62.81 3.21 -21.24
C PRO A 2 -61.70 4.20 -21.42
N ARG A 3 -61.61 5.19 -20.56
CA ARG A 3 -60.61 6.22 -20.43
C ARG A 3 -59.28 5.65 -19.92
N LEU A 4 -58.28 5.53 -20.77
CA LEU A 4 -56.90 5.16 -20.41
C LEU A 4 -56.04 6.42 -20.48
N TRP A 5 -56.16 7.35 -19.50
CA TRP A 5 -55.20 8.46 -19.43
C TRP A 5 -55.18 9.11 -18.05
N PRO A 6 -54.50 8.51 -17.07
CA PRO A 6 -53.71 9.34 -16.16
C PRO A 6 -52.30 8.80 -15.83
N TRP A 7 -51.90 7.62 -16.31
CA TRP A 7 -50.63 7.02 -15.89
C TRP A 7 -49.39 7.42 -16.72
N VAL A 8 -49.57 8.10 -17.88
CA VAL A 8 -48.51 8.52 -18.75
C VAL A 8 -47.86 9.84 -18.29
N LEU A 9 -48.53 10.67 -17.52
CA LEU A 9 -47.97 11.96 -17.05
C LEU A 9 -47.15 11.87 -15.75
N LEU A 10 -47.22 10.76 -15.00
CA LEU A 10 -46.36 10.57 -13.81
C LEU A 10 -44.96 10.03 -14.10
N GLY A 11 -44.73 9.55 -15.32
CA GLY A 11 -43.39 9.06 -15.76
C GLY A 11 -42.43 10.12 -16.22
N LEU A 12 -42.87 11.34 -16.52
CA LEU A 12 -42.03 12.39 -17.11
C LEU A 12 -41.47 13.42 -16.10
N VAL A 13 -41.94 13.41 -14.85
CA VAL A 13 -41.46 14.35 -13.81
C VAL A 13 -40.28 13.81 -12.99
N ALA A 14 -39.92 12.53 -13.15
CA ALA A 14 -38.83 11.91 -12.39
C ALA A 14 -37.46 11.98 -13.05
N LEU A 15 -37.28 12.65 -14.20
CA LEU A 15 -36.01 12.68 -14.96
C LEU A 15 -35.21 13.98 -14.83
N GLU A 16 -35.69 14.98 -14.09
CA GLU A 16 -34.98 16.25 -13.92
C GLU A 16 -34.36 16.45 -12.51
N GLY A 17 -33.64 15.49 -11.96
CA GLY A 17 -33.06 15.66 -10.63
C GLY A 17 -31.69 15.01 -10.42
N ALA A 18 -31.24 14.19 -11.33
CA ALA A 18 -29.93 13.56 -11.20
C ALA A 18 -28.81 14.38 -11.88
N ARG A 19 -28.59 15.64 -11.45
CA ARG A 19 -27.27 16.26 -11.62
C ARG A 19 -26.28 15.47 -10.81
N GLY A 20 -25.77 14.38 -11.39
CA GLY A 20 -24.75 13.55 -10.83
C GLY A 20 -23.54 14.41 -10.48
N LYS A 21 -23.30 14.64 -9.19
CA LYS A 21 -22.05 15.21 -8.72
C LYS A 21 -20.94 14.40 -9.37
N LYS A 22 -20.20 14.98 -10.33
CA LYS A 22 -19.06 14.33 -10.99
C LYS A 22 -18.17 13.79 -9.89
N ARG A 23 -18.17 12.46 -9.69
CA ARG A 23 -17.32 11.81 -8.69
C ARG A 23 -15.88 12.11 -9.06
N PHE A 24 -15.15 12.71 -8.13
CA PHE A 24 -13.71 12.87 -8.26
C PHE A 24 -13.11 11.48 -8.47
N ARG A 25 -12.47 11.28 -9.62
CA ARG A 25 -11.66 10.09 -9.90
C ARG A 25 -10.22 10.57 -9.97
N PRO A 26 -9.40 10.24 -8.97
CA PRO A 26 -7.97 10.52 -9.06
C PRO A 26 -7.36 9.74 -10.21
N LEU A 27 -6.21 10.18 -10.70
CA LEU A 27 -5.39 9.40 -11.61
C LEU A 27 -5.03 8.06 -10.95
N THR A 28 -4.84 7.04 -11.78
CA THR A 28 -4.42 5.73 -11.31
C THR A 28 -3.05 5.83 -10.65
N TYR A 29 -2.96 5.38 -9.41
CA TYR A 29 -1.69 5.34 -8.69
C TYR A 29 -0.79 4.24 -9.23
N PRO A 30 0.53 4.44 -9.24
CA PRO A 30 1.46 3.45 -9.74
C PRO A 30 1.42 2.18 -8.88
N ARG A 31 1.51 1.04 -9.56
CA ARG A 31 1.59 -0.24 -8.87
C ARG A 31 2.94 -0.38 -8.18
N ILE A 32 2.99 -1.10 -7.06
CA ILE A 32 4.24 -1.41 -6.32
C ILE A 32 5.26 -2.23 -7.14
N THR A 33 4.90 -2.67 -8.33
CA THR A 33 5.76 -3.37 -9.29
C THR A 33 6.18 -2.48 -10.47
N ASN A 34 5.76 -1.23 -10.51
CA ASN A 34 6.14 -0.29 -11.57
C ASN A 34 7.62 0.11 -11.42
N LYS A 35 8.45 -0.30 -12.37
CA LYS A 35 9.92 -0.12 -12.31
C LYS A 35 10.34 1.36 -12.22
N THR A 36 9.69 2.23 -12.98
CA THR A 36 9.98 3.68 -12.95
C THR A 36 9.70 4.27 -11.57
N PHE A 37 8.59 3.91 -10.99
CA PHE A 37 8.19 4.38 -9.67
C PHE A 37 9.10 3.83 -8.56
N ILE A 38 9.49 2.55 -8.66
CA ILE A 38 10.47 1.93 -7.78
C ILE A 38 11.80 2.67 -7.86
N GLY A 39 12.30 2.94 -9.08
CA GLY A 39 13.54 3.69 -9.30
C GLY A 39 13.48 5.05 -8.62
N GLN A 40 12.42 5.82 -8.84
CA GLN A 40 12.25 7.14 -8.21
C GLN A 40 12.37 7.10 -6.68
N TYR A 41 11.74 6.11 -6.02
CA TYR A 41 11.83 5.99 -4.56
C TYR A 41 13.23 5.66 -4.09
N VAL A 42 13.85 4.67 -4.72
CA VAL A 42 15.18 4.19 -4.35
C VAL A 42 16.23 5.26 -4.60
N ASP A 43 16.17 5.92 -5.76
CA ASP A 43 17.15 6.95 -6.16
C ASP A 43 17.09 8.17 -5.23
N ILE A 44 15.90 8.63 -4.88
CA ILE A 44 15.74 9.75 -3.93
C ILE A 44 16.31 9.38 -2.56
N HIS A 45 15.98 8.19 -2.03
CA HIS A 45 16.51 7.75 -0.74
C HIS A 45 18.04 7.69 -0.77
N ASN A 46 18.63 7.06 -1.78
CA ASN A 46 20.08 6.91 -1.88
C ASN A 46 20.78 8.27 -2.02
N ARG A 47 20.24 9.18 -2.83
CA ARG A 47 20.78 10.53 -2.93
C ARG A 47 20.75 11.26 -1.58
N LEU A 48 19.62 11.28 -0.87
CA LEU A 48 19.53 11.94 0.42
C LEU A 48 20.42 11.31 1.49
N ARG A 49 20.69 10.01 1.39
CA ARG A 49 21.57 9.25 2.28
C ARG A 49 23.05 9.56 2.01
N SER A 50 23.43 9.76 0.74
CA SER A 50 24.82 10.10 0.37
C SER A 50 25.20 11.56 0.70
N GLU A 51 24.19 12.43 0.92
CA GLU A 51 24.37 13.86 1.14
C GLU A 51 24.21 14.29 2.62
N VAL A 52 24.15 13.34 3.57
CA VAL A 52 23.95 13.68 5.00
C VAL A 52 25.09 14.51 5.57
N GLN A 53 24.77 15.39 6.51
CA GLN A 53 25.72 16.22 7.24
C GLN A 53 25.48 16.05 8.76
N PRO A 54 26.53 15.72 9.53
CA PRO A 54 27.91 15.38 9.12
C PRO A 54 27.95 14.13 8.23
N PRO A 55 29.04 13.93 7.42
CA PRO A 55 29.14 12.78 6.51
C PRO A 55 29.08 11.44 7.25
N ALA A 56 28.45 10.45 6.63
CA ALA A 56 28.30 9.11 7.20
C ALA A 56 29.42 8.15 6.75
N ALA A 57 30.04 7.44 7.71
CA ALA A 57 31.09 6.47 7.46
C ALA A 57 30.57 5.09 7.05
N ASP A 58 29.31 4.73 7.40
CA ASP A 58 28.75 3.37 7.36
C ASP A 58 27.41 3.26 6.61
N MET A 59 27.08 4.25 5.77
CA MET A 59 25.77 4.34 5.12
C MET A 59 25.57 3.25 4.07
N LEU A 60 24.70 2.27 4.33
CA LEU A 60 24.40 1.20 3.40
C LEU A 60 23.56 1.71 2.21
N HIS A 61 23.85 1.22 1.02
CA HIS A 61 23.04 1.43 -0.16
C HIS A 61 21.67 0.78 0.02
N MET A 62 20.62 1.51 -0.34
CA MET A 62 19.22 1.07 -0.18
C MET A 62 18.67 0.50 -1.49
N THR A 63 17.99 -0.63 -1.41
CA THR A 63 17.34 -1.27 -2.56
C THR A 63 15.88 -1.60 -2.27
N TRP A 64 15.12 -1.85 -3.34
CA TRP A 64 13.69 -2.17 -3.24
C TRP A 64 13.42 -3.55 -2.66
N ASP A 65 12.38 -3.63 -1.83
CA ASP A 65 11.82 -4.90 -1.36
C ASP A 65 10.31 -4.96 -1.58
N LEU A 66 9.86 -6.03 -2.25
CA LEU A 66 8.46 -6.21 -2.61
C LEU A 66 7.57 -6.57 -1.41
N ALA A 67 8.10 -7.30 -0.43
CA ALA A 67 7.33 -7.67 0.76
C ALA A 67 7.08 -6.43 1.63
N LEU A 68 8.08 -5.57 1.83
CA LEU A 68 7.89 -4.27 2.50
C LEU A 68 6.86 -3.41 1.77
N ALA A 69 6.90 -3.39 0.43
CA ALA A 69 5.93 -2.63 -0.37
C ALA A 69 4.50 -3.18 -0.25
N ARG A 70 4.33 -4.50 -0.11
CA ARG A 70 3.02 -5.11 0.16
C ARG A 70 2.49 -4.75 1.53
N THR A 71 3.34 -4.79 2.55
CA THR A 71 3.01 -4.34 3.90
C THR A 71 2.58 -2.87 3.89
N ALA A 72 3.33 -2.01 3.20
CA ALA A 72 2.99 -0.59 3.04
C ALA A 72 1.63 -0.41 2.34
N ARG A 73 1.39 -1.14 1.25
CA ARG A 73 0.12 -1.09 0.52
C ARG A 73 -1.06 -1.57 1.36
N ALA A 74 -0.90 -2.72 2.01
CA ALA A 74 -1.96 -3.32 2.83
C ALA A 74 -2.36 -2.40 3.99
N TRP A 75 -1.38 -1.74 4.62
CA TRP A 75 -1.65 -0.74 5.65
C TRP A 75 -2.30 0.52 5.09
N GLY A 76 -1.75 1.06 4.01
CA GLY A 76 -2.30 2.24 3.33
C GLY A 76 -3.76 2.07 2.93
N GLN A 77 -4.16 0.88 2.46
CA GLN A 77 -5.54 0.56 2.07
C GLN A 77 -6.54 0.61 3.23
N LYS A 78 -6.08 0.52 4.48
CA LYS A 78 -6.96 0.71 5.66
C LYS A 78 -7.39 2.17 5.82
N CYS A 79 -6.66 3.11 5.22
CA CYS A 79 -6.94 4.55 5.31
C CYS A 79 -7.03 5.05 6.77
N ILE A 80 -6.10 4.61 7.60
CA ILE A 80 -5.92 5.02 9.00
C ILE A 80 -4.58 5.75 9.10
N PHE A 81 -4.58 7.02 9.49
CA PHE A 81 -3.34 7.80 9.62
C PHE A 81 -2.65 7.55 10.97
N GLN A 82 -2.18 6.31 11.12
CA GLN A 82 -1.40 5.85 12.27
C GLN A 82 -0.30 4.91 11.79
N HIS A 83 0.73 4.73 12.61
CA HIS A 83 1.76 3.75 12.32
C HIS A 83 1.22 2.33 12.41
N ASN A 84 1.71 1.48 11.52
CA ASN A 84 1.37 0.07 11.46
C ASN A 84 2.03 -0.69 12.62
N HIS A 85 1.26 -1.05 13.63
CA HIS A 85 1.75 -1.78 14.80
C HIS A 85 2.26 -3.19 14.47
N PHE A 86 1.80 -3.81 13.37
CA PHE A 86 2.27 -5.12 12.94
C PHE A 86 3.72 -5.12 12.47
N THR A 87 4.31 -3.96 12.14
CA THR A 87 5.73 -3.87 11.73
C THR A 87 6.69 -4.28 12.84
N LYS A 88 6.25 -4.21 14.10
CA LYS A 88 7.02 -4.61 15.29
C LYS A 88 6.85 -6.10 15.64
N ILE A 89 5.94 -6.80 14.97
CA ILE A 89 5.68 -8.23 15.20
C ILE A 89 6.49 -9.05 14.20
N LYS A 90 7.30 -9.98 14.68
CA LYS A 90 8.13 -10.85 13.86
C LYS A 90 7.28 -11.62 12.83
N GLY A 91 7.67 -11.58 11.57
CA GLY A 91 6.94 -12.22 10.47
C GLY A 91 5.70 -11.47 9.97
N ALA A 92 5.19 -10.48 10.72
CA ALA A 92 3.99 -9.74 10.32
C ALA A 92 4.27 -8.52 9.44
N GLY A 93 5.41 -7.85 9.64
CA GLY A 93 5.85 -6.74 8.79
C GLY A 93 6.67 -7.19 7.58
N HIS A 94 7.46 -8.25 7.75
CA HIS A 94 8.27 -8.89 6.71
C HIS A 94 8.51 -10.37 7.02
N PRO A 95 8.57 -11.27 6.01
CA PRO A 95 8.79 -12.70 6.23
C PRO A 95 10.24 -13.05 6.61
N ASP A 96 11.23 -12.23 6.20
CA ASP A 96 12.63 -12.44 6.55
C ASP A 96 12.91 -11.85 7.94
N PRO A 97 13.33 -12.69 8.91
CA PRO A 97 13.64 -12.22 10.27
C PRO A 97 14.81 -11.23 10.31
N ASN A 98 15.72 -11.26 9.33
CA ASN A 98 16.85 -10.33 9.25
C ASN A 98 16.44 -8.90 8.91
N LEU A 99 15.23 -8.70 8.39
CA LEU A 99 14.66 -7.37 8.14
C LEU A 99 13.75 -6.89 9.27
N HIS A 100 13.72 -7.61 10.38
CA HIS A 100 12.95 -7.23 11.58
C HIS A 100 13.87 -6.53 12.59
N PRO A 101 13.35 -5.52 13.32
CA PRO A 101 12.05 -4.88 13.16
C PRO A 101 11.95 -4.02 11.88
N VAL A 102 10.73 -3.78 11.44
CA VAL A 102 10.44 -2.96 10.25
C VAL A 102 10.12 -1.53 10.68
N GLY A 103 10.83 -0.57 10.10
CA GLY A 103 10.56 0.86 10.24
C GLY A 103 9.45 1.33 9.31
N GLU A 104 8.89 2.50 9.59
CA GLU A 104 7.83 3.06 8.78
C GLU A 104 7.84 4.59 8.77
N ASN A 105 7.66 5.18 7.60
CA ASN A 105 7.27 6.58 7.43
C ASN A 105 5.93 6.65 6.71
N ILE A 106 5.08 7.57 7.15
CA ILE A 106 3.76 7.83 6.58
C ILE A 106 3.63 9.31 6.20
N TRP A 107 2.92 9.56 5.12
CA TRP A 107 2.63 10.90 4.61
C TRP A 107 1.24 10.91 3.96
N PHE A 108 0.55 12.04 4.01
CA PHE A 108 -0.65 12.25 3.23
C PHE A 108 -0.69 13.63 2.60
N GLY A 109 -1.37 13.71 1.47
CA GLY A 109 -1.64 14.96 0.77
C GLY A 109 -3.03 14.94 0.13
N HIS A 110 -3.48 16.07 -0.38
CA HIS A 110 -4.72 16.12 -1.14
C HIS A 110 -4.53 15.46 -2.51
N ALA A 111 -5.38 14.49 -2.84
CA ALA A 111 -5.38 13.87 -4.16
C ALA A 111 -5.72 14.90 -5.23
N ARG A 112 -4.84 15.06 -6.19
CA ARG A 112 -4.95 16.00 -7.31
C ARG A 112 -5.21 15.24 -8.61
N ARG A 113 -5.54 15.96 -9.69
CA ARG A 113 -5.66 15.40 -11.06
C ARG A 113 -4.31 15.30 -11.77
N VAL A 114 -3.22 15.33 -11.03
CA VAL A 114 -1.85 15.17 -11.53
C VAL A 114 -1.26 13.89 -10.96
N PRO A 115 -0.30 13.25 -11.65
CA PRO A 115 0.38 12.08 -11.13
C PRO A 115 0.97 12.33 -9.73
N PHE A 116 0.89 11.33 -8.86
CA PHE A 116 1.52 11.39 -7.54
C PHE A 116 3.02 11.58 -7.69
N ASN A 117 3.56 12.55 -6.95
CA ASN A 117 4.98 12.81 -6.88
C ASN A 117 5.53 12.36 -5.51
N SER A 118 6.26 11.26 -5.50
CA SER A 118 6.89 10.70 -4.30
C SER A 118 7.95 11.62 -3.68
N SER A 119 8.57 12.46 -4.49
CA SER A 119 9.62 13.39 -4.04
C SER A 119 9.09 14.29 -2.91
N ASN A 120 7.88 14.83 -3.07
CA ASN A 120 7.29 15.71 -2.07
C ASN A 120 7.18 15.04 -0.69
N ALA A 121 6.76 13.79 -0.65
CA ALA A 121 6.63 13.04 0.60
C ALA A 121 8.00 12.73 1.22
N ILE A 122 8.96 12.21 0.43
CA ILE A 122 10.27 11.82 0.93
C ILE A 122 11.06 13.05 1.38
N TYR A 123 11.02 14.15 0.62
CA TYR A 123 11.63 15.41 1.05
C TYR A 123 11.00 16.00 2.30
N SER A 124 9.68 15.87 2.48
CA SER A 124 9.04 16.32 3.72
C SER A 124 9.49 15.52 4.94
N TRP A 125 9.83 14.24 4.78
CA TRP A 125 10.44 13.45 5.85
C TRP A 125 11.90 13.84 6.10
N TYR A 126 12.64 14.12 5.02
CA TYR A 126 14.04 14.52 5.11
C TYR A 126 14.21 15.92 5.72
N SER A 127 13.25 16.84 5.51
CA SER A 127 13.30 18.20 6.08
C SER A 127 13.25 18.22 7.61
N ASP A 128 12.82 17.13 8.25
CA ASP A 128 12.92 16.99 9.71
C ASP A 128 14.38 17.05 10.21
N LYS A 129 15.39 17.00 9.31
CA LYS A 129 16.81 17.18 9.63
C LYS A 129 17.05 18.50 10.37
N ASP A 130 16.28 19.54 10.05
CA ASP A 130 16.42 20.86 10.63
C ASP A 130 16.07 20.90 12.14
N PHE A 131 15.41 19.85 12.63
CA PHE A 131 15.07 19.65 14.04
C PHE A 131 15.95 18.61 14.73
N TYR A 132 16.93 18.02 14.03
CA TYR A 132 17.81 16.99 14.57
C TYR A 132 19.20 17.51 14.85
N ASP A 133 19.62 17.46 16.12
CA ASP A 133 21.00 17.66 16.51
C ASP A 133 21.76 16.32 16.52
N TYR A 134 22.77 16.23 15.66
CA TYR A 134 23.58 15.02 15.56
C TYR A 134 24.49 14.84 16.77
N GLN A 135 25.07 15.93 17.33
CA GLN A 135 26.04 15.86 18.43
C GLN A 135 25.38 15.29 19.68
N ASP A 136 24.21 15.79 20.04
CA ASP A 136 23.48 15.38 21.22
C ASP A 136 22.51 14.21 20.93
N ASN A 137 22.35 13.83 19.65
CA ASN A 137 21.36 12.86 19.21
C ASN A 137 19.93 13.24 19.67
N SER A 138 19.65 14.52 19.74
CA SER A 138 18.40 15.09 20.22
C SER A 138 17.54 15.66 19.11
N CYS A 139 16.26 15.84 19.39
CA CYS A 139 15.30 16.42 18.47
C CYS A 139 14.60 17.60 19.15
N SER A 140 14.67 18.78 18.59
CA SER A 140 13.91 19.97 19.04
C SER A 140 12.41 19.86 18.72
N GLN A 141 12.07 19.12 17.64
CA GLN A 141 10.73 18.73 17.23
C GLN A 141 10.74 17.27 16.73
N VAL A 142 9.67 16.84 16.03
CA VAL A 142 9.61 15.50 15.45
C VAL A 142 10.70 15.35 14.38
N CYS A 143 11.68 14.47 14.59
CA CYS A 143 12.75 14.19 13.65
C CYS A 143 12.88 12.68 13.31
N ARG A 144 11.92 11.88 13.74
CA ARG A 144 11.94 10.40 13.52
C ARG A 144 11.89 10.04 12.05
N ARG A 145 11.16 10.82 11.23
CA ARG A 145 11.01 10.54 9.80
C ARG A 145 12.35 10.71 9.08
N TYR A 146 13.10 11.78 9.39
CA TYR A 146 14.45 11.98 8.91
C TYR A 146 15.38 10.84 9.34
N LYS A 147 15.43 10.52 10.64
CA LYS A 147 16.26 9.44 11.18
C LYS A 147 15.99 8.10 10.51
N GLN A 148 14.75 7.83 10.10
CA GLN A 148 14.41 6.60 9.36
C GLN A 148 14.93 6.62 7.92
N VAL A 149 14.83 7.75 7.21
CA VAL A 149 15.34 7.89 5.82
C VAL A 149 16.86 7.67 5.79
N VAL A 150 17.59 8.23 6.76
CA VAL A 150 19.06 8.22 6.80
C VAL A 150 19.67 7.19 7.74
N ARG A 151 18.91 6.20 8.19
CA ARG A 151 19.44 5.14 9.03
C ARG A 151 20.41 4.25 8.25
N ALA A 152 21.68 4.24 8.65
CA ALA A 152 22.77 3.58 7.93
C ALA A 152 22.52 2.08 7.80
N SER A 153 22.08 1.40 8.87
CA SER A 153 21.83 -0.05 8.92
C SER A 153 20.65 -0.51 8.07
N THR A 154 19.76 0.40 7.66
CA THR A 154 18.62 0.09 6.79
C THR A 154 19.04 0.03 5.33
N TYR A 155 18.80 -1.09 4.66
CA TYR A 155 19.20 -1.31 3.25
C TYR A 155 18.07 -1.80 2.35
N LYS A 156 16.86 -2.02 2.88
CA LYS A 156 15.66 -2.35 2.10
C LYS A 156 14.56 -1.34 2.34
N VAL A 157 13.87 -0.96 1.27
CA VAL A 157 12.71 -0.07 1.31
C VAL A 157 11.60 -0.60 0.41
N GLY A 158 10.36 -0.48 0.85
CA GLY A 158 9.19 -0.79 0.04
C GLY A 158 8.07 0.19 0.33
N CYS A 159 7.60 0.88 -0.71
CA CYS A 159 6.61 1.93 -0.59
C CYS A 159 5.33 1.64 -1.37
N ALA A 160 4.24 2.26 -0.96
CA ALA A 160 2.99 2.27 -1.69
C ALA A 160 2.26 3.59 -1.51
N VAL A 161 1.56 4.03 -2.55
CA VAL A 161 0.60 5.12 -2.49
C VAL A 161 -0.79 4.58 -2.75
N VAL A 162 -1.76 5.02 -1.98
CA VAL A 162 -3.17 4.64 -2.12
C VAL A 162 -4.07 5.87 -2.07
N PHE A 163 -5.23 5.76 -2.70
CA PHE A 163 -6.27 6.76 -2.56
C PHE A 163 -7.17 6.44 -1.38
N CYS A 164 -7.31 7.39 -0.47
CA CYS A 164 -8.27 7.33 0.61
C CYS A 164 -9.40 8.34 0.37
N ARG A 165 -10.62 7.83 0.22
CA ARG A 165 -11.80 8.71 0.16
C ARG A 165 -11.94 9.51 1.46
N ARG A 166 -11.59 8.89 2.57
CA ARG A 166 -11.53 9.49 3.91
C ARG A 166 -10.32 8.92 4.64
N LEU A 167 -9.50 9.81 5.16
CA LEU A 167 -8.36 9.52 6.03
C LEU A 167 -8.53 10.42 7.25
N ASP A 168 -8.95 9.87 8.37
CA ASP A 168 -9.41 10.62 9.55
C ASP A 168 -10.46 11.68 9.16
N ARG A 169 -10.17 12.96 9.38
CA ARG A 169 -11.01 14.11 9.00
C ARG A 169 -10.81 14.61 7.56
N HIS A 170 -9.78 14.10 6.86
CA HIS A 170 -9.43 14.55 5.51
C HIS A 170 -10.16 13.72 4.45
N ARG A 171 -10.61 14.37 3.38
CA ARG A 171 -11.29 13.70 2.25
C ARG A 171 -10.43 13.77 1.00
N ASN A 172 -10.54 12.72 0.16
CA ASN A 172 -9.84 12.62 -1.12
C ASN A 172 -8.35 12.85 -0.97
N THR A 173 -7.70 11.97 -0.20
CA THR A 173 -6.28 12.06 0.12
C THR A 173 -5.48 10.99 -0.61
N GLU A 174 -4.24 11.35 -0.94
CA GLU A 174 -3.17 10.43 -1.27
C GLU A 174 -2.51 10.03 0.05
N TYR A 175 -2.50 8.75 0.34
CA TYR A 175 -1.82 8.21 1.51
C TYR A 175 -0.60 7.42 1.04
N PHE A 176 0.57 7.86 1.46
CA PHE A 176 1.85 7.28 1.07
C PHE A 176 2.54 6.68 2.29
N VAL A 177 2.92 5.42 2.17
CA VAL A 177 3.56 4.64 3.23
C VAL A 177 4.84 4.04 2.68
N CYS A 178 5.95 4.20 3.40
CA CYS A 178 7.20 3.49 3.15
C CYS A 178 7.60 2.66 4.37
N ASN A 179 7.89 1.39 4.14
CA ASN A 179 8.45 0.48 5.13
C ASN A 179 9.93 0.23 4.85
N TYR A 180 10.70 0.05 5.92
CA TYR A 180 12.16 0.00 5.91
C TYR A 180 12.67 -1.20 6.69
N GLY A 181 13.66 -1.90 6.17
CA GLY A 181 14.22 -3.07 6.84
C GLY A 181 15.74 -3.23 6.66
N PRO A 182 16.42 -3.69 7.72
CA PRO A 182 16.01 -3.64 9.11
C PRO A 182 15.97 -2.21 9.64
N THR A 183 15.39 -2.00 10.82
CA THR A 183 15.52 -0.75 11.56
C THR A 183 16.00 -1.03 12.97
N ASP A 184 16.68 -0.08 13.58
CA ASP A 184 17.06 -0.20 14.98
C ASP A 184 15.98 0.38 15.88
N THR A 185 15.99 -0.05 17.13
CA THR A 185 15.17 0.56 18.16
C THR A 185 15.78 1.91 18.57
N TYR A 186 14.94 2.94 18.60
CA TYR A 186 15.28 4.24 19.20
C TYR A 186 15.84 4.04 20.62
N PRO A 187 16.92 4.75 21.08
CA PRO A 187 17.32 6.11 20.65
C PRO A 187 18.66 6.21 19.90
N SER A 188 19.13 5.23 19.17
CA SER A 188 20.44 5.28 18.50
C SER A 188 20.59 6.44 17.50
N ARG A 189 21.85 6.91 17.28
CA ARG A 189 22.16 7.78 16.15
C ARG A 189 21.84 7.07 14.84
N PRO A 190 21.39 7.77 13.80
CA PRO A 190 20.99 7.13 12.54
C PRO A 190 22.17 6.55 11.74
N TYR A 191 23.38 7.06 11.92
CA TYR A 191 24.60 6.60 11.27
C TYR A 191 25.84 6.98 12.09
N LYS A 192 27.00 6.42 11.76
CA LYS A 192 28.30 6.83 12.28
C LYS A 192 28.87 7.94 11.44
N THR A 193 29.34 9.02 12.05
CA THR A 193 30.02 10.10 11.33
C THR A 193 31.47 9.73 11.00
N GLY A 194 31.96 10.21 9.88
CA GLY A 194 33.35 10.01 9.44
C GLY A 194 33.48 10.16 7.92
N GLN A 195 34.68 9.89 7.41
CA GLN A 195 34.89 9.84 5.97
C GLN A 195 33.90 8.84 5.34
N PRO A 196 33.21 9.22 4.26
CA PRO A 196 32.26 8.32 3.60
C PRO A 196 32.89 6.95 3.28
N CYS A 197 32.13 5.89 3.57
CA CYS A 197 32.54 4.49 3.40
C CYS A 197 33.70 4.00 4.28
N SER A 198 34.28 4.79 5.19
CA SER A 198 35.41 4.37 6.02
C SER A 198 35.02 3.26 7.04
N ALA A 199 33.75 3.05 7.29
CA ALA A 199 33.24 2.02 8.19
C ALA A 199 32.20 1.10 7.51
N CYS A 200 32.31 0.91 6.20
CA CYS A 200 31.51 -0.09 5.50
C CYS A 200 31.79 -1.50 6.05
N PRO A 201 30.76 -2.39 6.09
CA PRO A 201 30.99 -3.79 6.37
C PRO A 201 32.06 -4.42 5.48
N GLU A 202 32.73 -5.46 6.00
CA GLU A 202 33.71 -6.21 5.24
C GLU A 202 33.10 -6.79 3.95
N GLY A 203 33.84 -6.67 2.84
CA GLY A 203 33.41 -7.11 1.52
C GLY A 203 32.47 -6.14 0.79
N ASP A 204 32.11 -5.00 1.39
CA ASP A 204 31.39 -3.94 0.70
C ASP A 204 32.34 -3.07 -0.14
N THR A 205 31.81 -2.50 -1.21
CA THR A 205 32.48 -1.50 -2.05
C THR A 205 31.85 -0.13 -1.84
N CYS A 206 32.68 0.94 -1.90
CA CYS A 206 32.18 2.31 -1.84
C CYS A 206 31.76 2.78 -3.23
N GLN A 207 30.49 3.12 -3.39
CA GLN A 207 29.98 3.73 -4.61
C GLN A 207 29.00 4.85 -4.25
N ASP A 208 29.21 6.04 -4.79
CA ASP A 208 28.36 7.23 -4.54
C ASP A 208 28.21 7.52 -3.03
N TYR A 209 29.31 7.41 -2.27
CA TYR A 209 29.37 7.57 -0.80
C TYR A 209 28.52 6.56 -0.01
N LEU A 210 28.10 5.45 -0.62
CA LEU A 210 27.32 4.40 -0.01
C LEU A 210 28.03 3.05 -0.06
N CYS A 211 27.88 2.27 1.01
CA CYS A 211 28.41 0.91 1.12
C CYS A 211 27.55 -0.05 0.30
N ARG A 212 28.10 -0.65 -0.75
CA ARG A 212 27.41 -1.57 -1.64
C ARG A 212 27.90 -3.00 -1.51
N ASN A 213 26.96 -3.94 -1.59
CA ASN A 213 27.25 -5.36 -1.58
C ASN A 213 26.33 -6.10 -2.53
N SER A 214 26.88 -6.85 -3.49
CA SER A 214 26.12 -7.51 -4.54
C SER A 214 25.09 -8.51 -4.02
N SER A 215 25.35 -9.17 -2.90
CA SER A 215 24.43 -10.11 -2.27
C SER A 215 23.29 -9.38 -1.52
N ARG A 216 23.64 -8.35 -0.73
CA ARG A 216 22.68 -7.54 0.04
C ARG A 216 21.79 -6.70 -0.88
N ASP A 217 22.36 -6.14 -1.95
CA ASP A 217 21.69 -5.23 -2.87
C ASP A 217 20.76 -5.98 -3.86
N LYS A 218 20.85 -7.30 -3.89
CA LYS A 218 20.02 -8.12 -4.80
C LYS A 218 18.52 -7.92 -4.54
N ILE A 219 17.79 -7.61 -5.61
CA ILE A 219 16.33 -7.47 -5.56
C ILE A 219 15.68 -8.83 -5.80
N TYR A 220 15.06 -9.40 -4.78
CA TYR A 220 14.41 -10.70 -4.85
C TYR A 220 12.92 -10.57 -5.21
N ILE A 221 12.61 -10.38 -6.49
CA ILE A 221 11.19 -10.28 -6.94
C ILE A 221 10.46 -11.62 -6.74
N LYS A 222 11.14 -12.77 -6.96
CA LYS A 222 10.52 -14.10 -6.89
C LYS A 222 10.41 -14.66 -5.46
N ARG A 223 11.39 -14.36 -4.57
CA ARG A 223 11.50 -14.99 -3.24
C ARG A 223 10.23 -14.83 -2.40
N TYR A 224 9.60 -13.66 -2.47
CA TYR A 224 8.39 -13.34 -1.71
C TYR A 224 7.18 -13.06 -2.62
N SER A 225 7.17 -13.57 -3.85
CA SER A 225 6.13 -13.28 -4.84
C SER A 225 4.72 -13.68 -4.39
N ARG A 226 4.61 -14.69 -3.53
CA ARG A 226 3.34 -15.18 -2.97
C ARG A 226 3.10 -14.76 -1.51
N TRP A 227 4.07 -14.09 -0.88
CA TRP A 227 3.89 -13.64 0.50
C TRP A 227 3.04 -12.38 0.56
N TYR A 228 2.18 -12.33 1.56
CA TYR A 228 1.39 -11.16 1.95
C TYR A 228 1.38 -11.07 3.46
N PRO A 229 1.20 -9.85 4.04
CA PRO A 229 1.10 -9.70 5.47
C PRO A 229 -0.02 -10.59 6.04
N PRO A 230 0.22 -11.38 7.08
CA PRO A 230 -0.77 -12.33 7.61
C PRO A 230 -2.03 -11.66 8.19
N TRP A 231 -1.94 -10.37 8.49
CA TRP A 231 -3.05 -9.53 8.97
C TRP A 231 -3.83 -8.84 7.83
N GLU A 232 -3.40 -8.98 6.58
CA GLU A 232 -4.14 -8.50 5.42
C GLU A 232 -5.30 -9.46 5.14
N HIS A 233 -6.52 -9.05 5.47
CA HIS A 233 -7.72 -9.81 5.09
C HIS A 233 -7.93 -9.69 3.58
N ARG A 234 -7.55 -10.73 2.86
CA ARG A 234 -7.78 -10.85 1.43
C ARG A 234 -8.90 -11.85 1.22
N LEU A 235 -9.92 -11.45 0.48
CA LEU A 235 -10.83 -12.41 -0.13
C LEU A 235 -10.04 -13.12 -1.24
N ILE A 236 -9.34 -14.18 -0.86
CA ILE A 236 -8.73 -15.10 -1.82
C ILE A 236 -9.84 -16.07 -2.20
N CYS A 237 -10.29 -15.96 -3.44
CA CYS A 237 -11.16 -16.98 -3.99
C CYS A 237 -10.27 -18.18 -4.29
N ASP A 238 -10.25 -19.16 -3.38
CA ASP A 238 -9.62 -20.45 -3.56
C ASP A 238 -10.45 -21.33 -4.50
N ASP A 239 -9.96 -22.53 -4.79
CA ASP A 239 -10.64 -23.46 -5.69
C ASP A 239 -12.07 -23.76 -5.23
N SER A 240 -12.31 -23.82 -3.91
CA SER A 240 -13.64 -24.01 -3.32
C SER A 240 -14.56 -22.82 -3.58
N CYS A 241 -14.03 -21.61 -3.47
CA CYS A 241 -14.77 -20.38 -3.79
C CYS A 241 -15.11 -20.31 -5.29
N ILE A 242 -14.19 -20.70 -6.18
CA ILE A 242 -14.42 -20.76 -7.63
C ILE A 242 -15.50 -21.80 -7.95
N VAL A 243 -15.41 -23.00 -7.37
CA VAL A 243 -16.38 -24.07 -7.54
C VAL A 243 -17.77 -23.57 -7.09
N LEU A 244 -17.89 -22.95 -5.93
CA LEU A 244 -19.17 -22.42 -5.44
C LEU A 244 -19.71 -21.28 -6.31
N ALA A 245 -18.83 -20.40 -6.82
CA ALA A 245 -19.22 -19.29 -7.70
C ALA A 245 -19.77 -19.80 -9.06
N VAL A 246 -19.34 -20.97 -9.52
CA VAL A 246 -19.82 -21.61 -10.75
C VAL A 246 -21.03 -22.49 -10.47
N LEU A 247 -20.98 -23.33 -9.43
CA LEU A 247 -22.05 -24.30 -9.13
C LEU A 247 -23.36 -23.62 -8.73
N ARG A 248 -23.32 -22.55 -7.91
CA ARG A 248 -24.54 -21.87 -7.46
C ARG A 248 -25.41 -21.38 -8.63
N PRO A 249 -24.91 -20.53 -9.55
CA PRO A 249 -25.73 -20.08 -10.68
C PRO A 249 -26.13 -21.21 -11.61
N SER A 250 -25.28 -22.23 -11.80
CA SER A 250 -25.57 -23.38 -12.66
C SER A 250 -26.73 -24.21 -12.08
N LEU A 251 -26.69 -24.53 -10.78
CA LEU A 251 -27.78 -25.27 -10.10
C LEU A 251 -29.08 -24.47 -10.07
N THR A 252 -28.99 -23.16 -9.89
CA THR A 252 -30.15 -22.26 -9.93
C THR A 252 -30.79 -22.30 -11.31
N LEU A 253 -29.99 -22.17 -12.38
CA LEU A 253 -30.47 -22.24 -13.75
C LEU A 253 -31.10 -23.60 -14.06
N LEU A 254 -30.47 -24.71 -13.61
CA LEU A 254 -30.99 -26.06 -13.76
C LEU A 254 -32.36 -26.20 -13.06
N ALA A 255 -32.48 -25.69 -11.83
CA ALA A 255 -33.75 -25.71 -11.09
C ALA A 255 -34.86 -24.97 -11.85
N PHE A 256 -34.57 -23.78 -12.40
CA PHE A 256 -35.54 -23.06 -13.22
C PHE A 256 -35.93 -23.84 -14.48
N VAL A 257 -34.99 -24.46 -15.18
CA VAL A 257 -35.27 -25.29 -16.36
C VAL A 257 -36.16 -26.48 -15.97
N VAL A 258 -35.80 -27.16 -14.88
CA VAL A 258 -36.63 -28.32 -14.38
C VAL A 258 -38.02 -27.89 -14.04
N VAL A 259 -38.18 -26.80 -13.27
CA VAL A 259 -39.53 -26.28 -12.91
C VAL A 259 -40.29 -25.89 -14.17
N TYR A 260 -39.69 -25.19 -15.11
CA TYR A 260 -40.32 -24.83 -16.38
C TYR A 260 -40.76 -26.08 -17.19
N CYS A 261 -39.91 -27.11 -17.29
CA CYS A 261 -40.26 -28.35 -17.97
C CYS A 261 -41.40 -29.10 -17.27
N LEU A 262 -41.39 -29.16 -15.94
CA LEU A 262 -42.43 -29.77 -15.14
C LEU A 262 -43.78 -29.02 -15.30
N GLN A 263 -43.78 -27.69 -15.25
CA GLN A 263 -44.96 -26.87 -15.48
C GLN A 263 -45.52 -27.06 -16.89
N LYS A 264 -44.65 -27.16 -17.90
CA LYS A 264 -45.07 -27.41 -19.29
C LYS A 264 -45.63 -28.82 -19.47
N ARG A 265 -45.11 -29.81 -18.77
CA ARG A 265 -45.49 -31.21 -18.87
C ARG A 265 -46.75 -31.54 -18.02
N TYR A 266 -46.91 -30.87 -16.88
CA TYR A 266 -47.96 -31.09 -15.91
C TYR A 266 -48.56 -29.75 -15.46
N PRO A 267 -49.38 -29.08 -16.31
CA PRO A 267 -49.94 -27.76 -16.02
C PRO A 267 -50.82 -27.73 -14.77
N ASP A 268 -51.44 -28.84 -14.39
CA ASP A 268 -52.38 -28.92 -13.26
C ASP A 268 -51.70 -29.21 -11.91
N LEU A 269 -50.40 -29.39 -11.87
CA LEU A 269 -49.68 -29.73 -10.64
C LEU A 269 -49.68 -28.63 -9.58
N MET A 270 -49.87 -27.37 -10.00
CA MET A 270 -49.92 -26.20 -9.11
C MET A 270 -51.34 -25.84 -8.63
N LEU A 271 -52.35 -26.39 -9.25
CA LEU A 271 -53.76 -26.09 -8.89
C LEU A 271 -54.26 -26.87 -7.70
N GLN A 272 -53.51 -27.89 -7.22
CA GLN A 272 -53.93 -28.75 -6.10
C GLN A 272 -53.60 -28.17 -4.70
N THR A 273 -52.94 -27.02 -4.58
CA THR A 273 -52.56 -26.45 -3.27
C THR A 273 -53.53 -25.40 -2.72
N GLU A 274 -54.62 -25.10 -3.42
CA GLU A 274 -55.60 -24.12 -2.94
C GLU A 274 -56.93 -24.74 -2.40
N THR A 275 -56.97 -26.03 -2.15
CA THR A 275 -58.15 -26.68 -1.56
C THR A 275 -57.76 -27.54 -0.36
N VAL A 276 -57.34 -26.91 0.75
CA VAL A 276 -57.47 -27.43 2.13
C VAL A 276 -57.70 -26.26 3.06
#